data_684a796f9fdad53b7ef615abf2aef594
#
_entry.id   684a796f9fdad53b7ef615abf2aef594
#
_cell.length_a   1.000
_cell.length_b   1.000
_cell.length_c   1.000
_cell.angle_alpha   90.00
_cell.angle_beta   90.00
_cell.angle_gamma   90.00
#
_symmetry.space_group_name_H-M   'P 1'
#
loop_
_entity.id
_entity.type
_entity.pdbx_description
1 polymer ?
#
loop_
_entity_poly.entity_id
_entity_poly.type
_entity_poly.pdbx_seq_one_letter_code
_entity_poly.pdbx_strand_id
1 'polypeptide(L)'
;MNNFSNVIAVAFRSILKNKRRNIFTMIGIIIGIAAVITIMSLGNGFKKSTNEQFDEAGVGKDQASISFMTENMEAPKNNPFKQEDISVVEQIKGVKNAKIKEDDDSTYSAKITNSHGGGDVSLKKQNELTDVGKGKGFTEDDNDTEEKVAVIDSKLAKKVFNNNAIGKSIYVNGEGFKVVGVSEDSGMDAGGMGMPEESTVQLPTKTFNKYMGNLSQGMPQLLVTVDKSSAKKDVGKKVEKELNKKGTGTSEGQYSYQDNEEMMKGIGKVLDTITYFVAAVAGISLFIAGIGVMNVMYISVTERTEEIAIRRAFGAKGRDIEIQFLVESVVLCLIGGIIGLILGIIIATLIDLVTPEMVKSSVSLGSVILAVGVSTLIGIVFGWIPARAASKKELI
;
A
#
# COMPACT_ATOMS: atom_id res chain seq x y z
N MET A 1 -1.49 -51.97 -4.46
CA MET A 1 -1.03 -50.57 -4.34
C MET A 1 -1.87 -49.75 -5.31
N ASN A 2 -2.96 -49.13 -4.83
CA ASN A 2 -3.77 -48.27 -5.68
C ASN A 2 -2.92 -47.05 -6.03
N ASN A 3 -2.59 -46.88 -7.30
CA ASN A 3 -1.87 -45.71 -7.76
C ASN A 3 -2.71 -44.48 -7.37
N PHE A 4 -2.22 -43.65 -6.44
CA PHE A 4 -2.83 -42.37 -6.00
C PHE A 4 -3.25 -41.53 -7.20
N SER A 5 -2.49 -41.62 -8.29
CA SER A 5 -2.81 -41.02 -9.58
C SER A 5 -4.17 -41.48 -10.15
N ASN A 6 -4.54 -42.77 -10.00
CA ASN A 6 -5.82 -43.25 -10.48
C ASN A 6 -7.00 -42.70 -9.65
N VAL A 7 -6.80 -42.55 -8.34
CA VAL A 7 -7.83 -41.97 -7.44
C VAL A 7 -8.11 -40.52 -7.82
N ILE A 8 -7.07 -39.74 -8.08
CA ILE A 8 -7.18 -38.35 -8.54
C ILE A 8 -7.89 -38.26 -9.90
N ALA A 9 -7.52 -39.12 -10.86
CA ALA A 9 -8.15 -39.17 -12.19
C ALA A 9 -9.65 -39.50 -12.11
N VAL A 10 -10.03 -40.42 -11.21
CA VAL A 10 -11.44 -40.76 -10.95
C VAL A 10 -12.16 -39.57 -10.32
N ALA A 11 -11.55 -38.86 -9.36
CA ALA A 11 -12.11 -37.65 -8.74
C ALA A 11 -12.41 -36.57 -9.80
N PHE A 12 -11.47 -36.29 -10.71
CA PHE A 12 -11.66 -35.33 -11.79
C PHE A 12 -12.83 -35.72 -12.71
N ARG A 13 -12.93 -36.97 -13.12
CA ARG A 13 -14.03 -37.47 -13.97
C ARG A 13 -15.38 -37.32 -13.25
N SER A 14 -15.42 -37.62 -11.98
CA SER A 14 -16.61 -37.45 -11.15
C SER A 14 -17.08 -35.99 -11.08
N ILE A 15 -16.18 -35.07 -10.84
CA ILE A 15 -16.46 -33.64 -10.81
C ILE A 15 -17.02 -33.14 -12.14
N LEU A 16 -16.47 -33.59 -13.24
CA LEU A 16 -16.92 -33.23 -14.60
C LEU A 16 -18.28 -33.81 -14.98
N LYS A 17 -18.70 -34.92 -14.37
CA LYS A 17 -20.01 -35.54 -14.65
C LYS A 17 -21.18 -34.70 -14.15
N ASN A 18 -21.04 -34.00 -12.98
CA ASN A 18 -22.10 -33.22 -12.35
C ASN A 18 -21.71 -31.73 -12.26
N LYS A 19 -21.33 -31.11 -13.40
CA LYS A 19 -20.74 -29.75 -13.50
C LYS A 19 -21.57 -28.69 -12.77
N ARG A 20 -22.88 -28.61 -13.02
CA ARG A 20 -23.74 -27.55 -12.43
C ARG A 20 -23.69 -27.57 -10.91
N ARG A 21 -23.92 -28.73 -10.29
CA ARG A 21 -23.93 -28.91 -8.84
C ARG A 21 -22.57 -28.56 -8.21
N ASN A 22 -21.50 -29.06 -8.80
CA ASN A 22 -20.14 -28.83 -8.32
C ASN A 22 -19.71 -27.37 -8.45
N ILE A 23 -20.10 -26.67 -9.54
CA ILE A 23 -19.83 -25.23 -9.70
C ILE A 23 -20.54 -24.43 -8.61
N PHE A 24 -21.84 -24.66 -8.34
CA PHE A 24 -22.56 -23.93 -7.29
C PHE A 24 -21.91 -24.14 -5.91
N THR A 25 -21.42 -25.32 -5.62
CA THR A 25 -20.72 -25.61 -4.37
C THR A 25 -19.37 -24.90 -4.29
N MET A 26 -18.62 -24.86 -5.41
CA MET A 26 -17.33 -24.18 -5.47
C MET A 26 -17.44 -22.66 -5.38
N ILE A 27 -18.56 -22.05 -5.82
CA ILE A 27 -18.74 -20.58 -5.81
C ILE A 27 -18.46 -19.99 -4.42
N GLY A 28 -18.98 -20.61 -3.36
CA GLY A 28 -18.75 -20.14 -2.00
C GLY A 28 -17.28 -20.18 -1.59
N ILE A 29 -16.56 -21.24 -1.96
CA ILE A 29 -15.11 -21.38 -1.72
C ILE A 29 -14.34 -20.36 -2.54
N ILE A 30 -14.68 -20.19 -3.82
CA ILE A 30 -14.05 -19.24 -4.74
C ILE A 30 -14.17 -17.83 -4.20
N ILE A 31 -15.38 -17.39 -3.84
CA ILE A 31 -15.63 -16.03 -3.32
C ILE A 31 -14.89 -15.81 -1.99
N GLY A 32 -14.97 -16.77 -1.07
CA GLY A 32 -14.32 -16.66 0.24
C GLY A 32 -12.80 -16.53 0.13
N ILE A 33 -12.17 -17.38 -0.69
CA ILE A 33 -10.72 -17.35 -0.91
C ILE A 33 -10.32 -16.10 -1.69
N ALA A 34 -11.05 -15.73 -2.75
CA ALA A 34 -10.76 -14.52 -3.52
C ALA A 34 -10.78 -13.26 -2.63
N ALA A 35 -11.77 -13.12 -1.75
CA ALA A 35 -11.85 -12.00 -0.82
C ALA A 35 -10.65 -11.93 0.12
N VAL A 36 -10.25 -13.05 0.73
CA VAL A 36 -9.08 -13.11 1.62
C VAL A 36 -7.80 -12.75 0.86
N ILE A 37 -7.59 -13.34 -0.31
CA ILE A 37 -6.39 -13.09 -1.13
C ILE A 37 -6.31 -11.64 -1.59
N THR A 38 -7.42 -11.06 -2.05
CA THR A 38 -7.47 -9.65 -2.47
C THR A 38 -7.03 -8.73 -1.32
N ILE A 39 -7.63 -8.88 -0.13
CA ILE A 39 -7.33 -7.99 1.00
C ILE A 39 -5.93 -8.20 1.54
N MET A 40 -5.45 -9.45 1.62
CA MET A 40 -4.06 -9.71 2.01
C MET A 40 -3.06 -9.11 1.02
N SER A 41 -3.34 -9.22 -0.29
CA SER A 41 -2.46 -8.67 -1.32
C SER A 41 -2.40 -7.14 -1.27
N LEU A 42 -3.55 -6.48 -1.08
CA LEU A 42 -3.63 -5.03 -0.91
C LEU A 42 -2.96 -4.57 0.39
N GLY A 43 -3.20 -5.26 1.51
CA GLY A 43 -2.58 -4.95 2.79
C GLY A 43 -1.05 -5.09 2.78
N ASN A 44 -0.54 -6.16 2.15
CA ASN A 44 0.91 -6.34 1.97
C ASN A 44 1.51 -5.28 1.03
N GLY A 45 0.79 -4.96 -0.04
CA GLY A 45 1.18 -3.93 -0.99
C GLY A 45 1.25 -2.56 -0.35
N PHE A 46 0.23 -2.18 0.42
CA PHE A 46 0.21 -0.92 1.17
C PHE A 46 1.39 -0.83 2.17
N LYS A 47 1.64 -1.89 2.95
CA LYS A 47 2.80 -1.93 3.86
C LYS A 47 4.12 -1.73 3.11
N LYS A 48 4.26 -2.36 1.93
CA LYS A 48 5.46 -2.24 1.12
C LYS A 48 5.61 -0.84 0.55
N SER A 49 4.57 -0.28 -0.07
CA SER A 49 4.57 1.06 -0.65
C SER A 49 4.85 2.14 0.41
N THR A 50 4.23 2.02 1.59
CA THR A 50 4.48 2.94 2.70
C THR A 50 5.93 2.86 3.17
N ASN A 51 6.52 1.66 3.29
CA ASN A 51 7.94 1.52 3.64
C ASN A 51 8.86 2.14 2.58
N GLU A 52 8.57 1.95 1.29
CA GLU A 52 9.34 2.54 0.19
C GLU A 52 9.26 4.07 0.23
N GLN A 53 8.09 4.66 0.44
CA GLN A 53 7.92 6.11 0.59
C GLN A 53 8.71 6.68 1.78
N PHE A 54 8.78 5.96 2.90
CA PHE A 54 9.60 6.38 4.04
C PHE A 54 11.10 6.24 3.77
N ASP A 55 11.51 5.21 3.03
CA ASP A 55 12.91 5.04 2.63
C ASP A 55 13.34 6.15 1.63
N GLU A 56 12.48 6.52 0.68
CA GLU A 56 12.67 7.64 -0.26
C GLU A 56 12.64 9.00 0.45
N ALA A 57 11.79 9.17 1.46
CA ALA A 57 11.76 10.37 2.30
C ALA A 57 13.03 10.52 3.17
N GLY A 58 14.02 9.62 3.02
CA GLY A 58 15.29 9.67 3.76
C GLY A 58 15.17 9.23 5.21
N VAL A 59 14.08 8.55 5.59
CA VAL A 59 13.85 8.02 6.94
C VAL A 59 14.02 6.50 6.92
N GLY A 60 15.12 6.02 6.33
CA GLY A 60 15.45 4.60 6.24
C GLY A 60 15.60 3.90 7.59
N LYS A 61 15.76 2.57 7.53
CA LYS A 61 15.85 1.71 8.74
C LYS A 61 16.93 2.14 9.73
N ASP A 62 18.02 2.72 9.23
CA ASP A 62 19.17 3.15 10.03
C ASP A 62 19.19 4.67 10.27
N GLN A 63 18.07 5.39 10.01
CA GLN A 63 17.99 6.84 10.18
C GLN A 63 16.93 7.23 11.19
N ALA A 64 17.27 8.17 12.08
CA ALA A 64 16.39 8.83 13.01
C ALA A 64 16.09 10.25 12.51
N SER A 65 14.83 10.67 12.52
CA SER A 65 14.41 12.01 12.15
C SER A 65 14.15 12.84 13.38
N ILE A 66 14.75 14.03 13.43
CA ILE A 66 14.49 15.04 14.45
C ILE A 66 13.77 16.20 13.78
N SER A 67 12.58 16.51 14.22
CA SER A 67 11.81 17.68 13.80
C SER A 67 11.96 18.82 14.81
N PHE A 68 11.65 20.02 14.37
CA PHE A 68 11.59 21.20 15.23
C PHE A 68 10.17 21.77 15.24
N MET A 69 9.65 22.06 16.41
CA MET A 69 8.33 22.62 16.61
C MET A 69 8.44 23.90 17.43
N THR A 70 7.83 24.99 16.90
CA THR A 70 7.68 26.22 17.65
C THR A 70 6.57 26.12 18.70
N GLU A 71 6.58 26.95 19.73
CA GLU A 71 5.53 26.93 20.77
C GLU A 71 4.10 27.13 20.22
N ASN A 72 3.95 27.86 19.13
CA ASN A 72 2.67 28.13 18.49
C ASN A 72 2.29 27.09 17.40
N MET A 73 3.04 26.01 17.22
CA MET A 73 2.88 25.04 16.11
C MET A 73 2.96 25.68 14.71
N GLU A 74 3.45 26.89 14.60
CA GLU A 74 3.75 27.53 13.32
C GLU A 74 5.12 27.07 12.83
N ALA A 75 5.32 27.05 11.52
CA ALA A 75 6.64 26.75 11.00
C ALA A 75 7.63 27.85 11.38
N PRO A 76 8.87 27.50 11.73
CA PRO A 76 9.88 28.48 12.11
C PRO A 76 10.20 29.41 10.93
N LYS A 77 10.44 30.68 11.22
CA LYS A 77 10.77 31.68 10.19
C LYS A 77 12.11 31.43 9.50
N ASN A 78 13.01 30.80 10.20
CA ASN A 78 14.34 30.40 9.69
C ASN A 78 14.58 28.92 9.95
N ASN A 79 15.49 28.31 9.21
CA ASN A 79 15.88 26.92 9.49
C ASN A 79 16.48 26.83 10.91
N PRO A 80 15.84 26.13 11.85
CA PRO A 80 16.31 26.00 13.23
C PRO A 80 17.52 25.09 13.38
N PHE A 81 17.88 24.36 12.31
CA PHE A 81 19.07 23.51 12.28
C PHE A 81 20.22 24.23 11.57
N LYS A 82 21.36 24.36 12.26
CA LYS A 82 22.59 24.94 11.72
C LYS A 82 23.72 23.91 11.71
N GLN A 83 24.81 24.26 11.07
CA GLN A 83 26.02 23.39 11.03
C GLN A 83 26.58 23.07 12.43
N GLU A 84 26.36 23.99 13.38
CA GLU A 84 26.74 23.80 14.78
C GLU A 84 25.94 22.66 15.43
N ASP A 85 24.65 22.55 15.12
CA ASP A 85 23.78 21.47 15.62
C ASP A 85 24.23 20.10 15.08
N ILE A 86 24.64 20.03 13.81
CA ILE A 86 25.21 18.82 13.23
C ILE A 86 26.42 18.38 14.02
N SER A 87 27.34 19.33 14.30
CA SER A 87 28.57 19.02 15.05
C SER A 87 28.30 18.52 16.47
N VAL A 88 27.25 19.02 17.13
CA VAL A 88 26.80 18.54 18.45
C VAL A 88 26.26 17.13 18.35
N VAL A 89 25.46 16.84 17.31
CA VAL A 89 24.83 15.53 17.13
C VAL A 89 25.84 14.45 16.76
N GLU A 90 26.82 14.74 15.91
CA GLU A 90 27.85 13.78 15.50
C GLU A 90 28.78 13.35 16.64
N GLN A 91 28.88 14.13 17.74
CA GLN A 91 29.62 13.74 18.93
C GLN A 91 28.88 12.72 19.81
N ILE A 92 27.60 12.45 19.53
CA ILE A 92 26.78 11.54 20.33
C ILE A 92 27.13 10.08 19.95
N LYS A 93 27.45 9.28 20.95
CA LYS A 93 27.77 7.85 20.74
C LYS A 93 26.60 7.11 20.08
N GLY A 94 26.88 6.48 18.95
CA GLY A 94 25.90 5.75 18.14
C GLY A 94 25.40 6.53 16.93
N VAL A 95 25.81 7.79 16.76
CA VAL A 95 25.60 8.57 15.54
C VAL A 95 26.76 8.35 14.59
N LYS A 96 26.47 8.03 13.35
CA LYS A 96 27.44 7.87 12.27
C LYS A 96 27.59 9.15 11.45
N ASN A 97 26.48 9.81 11.16
CA ASN A 97 26.42 11.05 10.37
C ASN A 97 25.10 11.75 10.66
N ALA A 98 25.06 13.06 10.53
CA ALA A 98 23.85 13.89 10.61
C ALA A 98 23.77 14.83 9.40
N LYS A 99 22.58 14.99 8.82
CA LYS A 99 22.34 15.88 7.68
C LYS A 99 21.04 16.65 7.91
N ILE A 100 21.07 17.93 7.62
CA ILE A 100 19.83 18.71 7.49
C ILE A 100 19.14 18.20 6.24
N LYS A 101 17.87 17.83 6.35
CA LYS A 101 17.07 17.44 5.19
C LYS A 101 16.84 18.69 4.34
N GLU A 102 17.54 18.78 3.21
CA GLU A 102 17.22 19.71 2.15
C GLU A 102 16.10 19.05 1.34
N ASP A 103 14.90 19.57 1.48
CA ASP A 103 13.76 19.10 0.70
C ASP A 103 13.88 19.66 -0.72
N ASP A 104 14.50 18.91 -1.61
CA ASP A 104 14.47 19.22 -3.06
C ASP A 104 13.06 19.04 -3.64
N ASP A 105 12.24 18.18 -3.04
CA ASP A 105 10.85 17.91 -3.44
C ASP A 105 9.79 18.56 -2.53
N SER A 106 10.19 19.50 -1.65
CA SER A 106 9.21 20.08 -0.73
C SER A 106 8.21 20.99 -1.46
N THR A 107 6.96 20.76 -1.12
CA THR A 107 5.84 21.57 -1.56
C THR A 107 5.58 22.65 -0.51
N TYR A 108 5.58 23.91 -0.93
CA TYR A 108 5.39 25.07 -0.04
C TYR A 108 3.99 25.65 -0.25
N SER A 109 3.27 25.95 0.82
CA SER A 109 1.96 26.60 0.70
C SER A 109 2.15 28.11 0.47
N ALA A 110 1.47 28.66 -0.53
CA ALA A 110 1.48 30.07 -0.86
C ALA A 110 0.10 30.57 -1.29
N LYS A 111 -0.09 31.87 -1.26
CA LYS A 111 -1.32 32.51 -1.76
C LYS A 111 -1.06 33.17 -3.10
N ILE A 112 -1.91 32.85 -4.07
CA ILE A 112 -1.94 33.61 -5.31
C ILE A 112 -2.97 34.71 -5.26
N THR A 113 -2.64 35.82 -5.89
CA THR A 113 -3.56 36.94 -6.12
C THR A 113 -3.51 37.30 -7.61
N ASN A 114 -4.64 37.37 -8.27
CA ASN A 114 -4.75 37.86 -9.63
C ASN A 114 -6.08 38.63 -9.80
N SER A 115 -6.21 39.39 -10.89
CA SER A 115 -7.41 40.18 -11.24
C SER A 115 -8.71 39.36 -11.35
N HIS A 116 -8.60 38.04 -11.54
CA HIS A 116 -9.74 37.13 -11.72
C HIS A 116 -9.97 36.17 -10.56
N GLY A 117 -9.23 36.34 -9.45
CA GLY A 117 -9.37 35.51 -8.26
C GLY A 117 -8.04 35.21 -7.58
N GLY A 118 -8.13 34.62 -6.40
CA GLY A 118 -6.99 34.17 -5.62
C GLY A 118 -7.28 32.82 -4.98
N GLY A 119 -6.31 32.23 -4.33
CA GLY A 119 -6.45 30.98 -3.59
C GLY A 119 -5.11 30.48 -3.09
N ASP A 120 -5.19 29.44 -2.28
CA ASP A 120 -3.99 28.75 -1.81
C ASP A 120 -3.48 27.85 -2.95
N VAL A 121 -2.16 27.78 -3.09
CA VAL A 121 -1.46 26.98 -4.08
C VAL A 121 -0.24 26.32 -3.45
N SER A 122 0.14 25.21 -4.01
CA SER A 122 1.37 24.53 -3.69
C SER A 122 2.49 25.00 -4.60
N LEU A 123 3.58 25.52 -4.02
CA LEU A 123 4.79 25.89 -4.77
C LEU A 123 5.79 24.74 -4.76
N LYS A 124 6.39 24.49 -5.91
CA LYS A 124 7.53 23.59 -6.06
C LYS A 124 8.72 24.34 -6.65
N LYS A 125 9.93 23.97 -6.25
CA LYS A 125 11.17 24.50 -6.82
C LYS A 125 11.88 23.40 -7.63
N GLN A 126 12.40 23.76 -8.80
CA GLN A 126 13.20 22.86 -9.65
C GLN A 126 14.29 23.66 -10.35
N ASN A 127 15.40 23.01 -10.69
CA ASN A 127 16.48 23.69 -11.39
C ASN A 127 16.11 23.95 -12.86
N GLU A 128 15.43 22.97 -13.48
CA GLU A 128 14.88 23.09 -14.83
C GLU A 128 13.56 22.32 -14.94
N LEU A 129 12.71 22.75 -15.85
CA LEU A 129 11.47 22.08 -16.20
C LEU A 129 11.19 22.31 -17.68
N THR A 130 11.52 21.33 -18.51
CA THR A 130 11.40 21.40 -19.97
C THR A 130 10.20 20.63 -20.51
N ASP A 131 9.74 19.62 -19.77
CA ASP A 131 8.58 18.82 -20.15
C ASP A 131 7.29 19.47 -19.62
N VAL A 132 6.62 20.22 -20.50
CA VAL A 132 5.38 20.95 -20.20
C VAL A 132 4.35 20.71 -21.31
N GLY A 133 3.08 20.59 -20.95
CA GLY A 133 2.00 20.34 -21.90
C GLY A 133 1.75 21.50 -22.87
N LYS A 134 1.96 22.76 -22.44
CA LYS A 134 1.80 23.97 -23.27
C LYS A 134 2.85 25.01 -22.91
N GLY A 135 3.38 25.70 -23.92
CA GLY A 135 4.36 26.76 -23.76
C GLY A 135 5.80 26.24 -23.74
N LYS A 136 6.65 26.96 -23.02
CA LYS A 136 8.05 26.57 -22.76
C LYS A 136 8.18 26.36 -21.26
N GLY A 137 8.97 25.38 -20.84
CA GLY A 137 9.38 25.29 -19.44
C GLY A 137 10.38 26.40 -19.10
N PHE A 138 11.05 26.27 -17.98
CA PHE A 138 12.23 27.05 -17.65
C PHE A 138 13.47 26.17 -17.66
N THR A 139 14.59 26.78 -18.04
CA THR A 139 15.88 26.11 -18.25
C THR A 139 16.81 26.37 -17.05
N GLU A 140 17.95 25.69 -17.03
CA GLU A 140 19.02 25.95 -16.06
C GLU A 140 19.53 27.39 -16.19
N ASP A 141 19.52 28.00 -17.38
CA ASP A 141 19.90 29.41 -17.63
C ASP A 141 18.92 30.38 -16.96
N ASP A 142 17.60 30.13 -17.06
CA ASP A 142 16.57 30.89 -16.35
C ASP A 142 16.75 30.79 -14.82
N ASN A 143 17.17 29.62 -14.33
CA ASN A 143 17.46 29.40 -12.92
C ASN A 143 18.74 30.17 -12.49
N ASP A 144 19.79 30.12 -13.31
CA ASP A 144 21.07 30.79 -13.02
C ASP A 144 20.96 32.33 -13.07
N THR A 145 20.14 32.85 -13.95
CA THR A 145 19.87 34.29 -14.08
C THR A 145 18.79 34.77 -13.12
N GLU A 146 18.20 33.89 -12.30
CA GLU A 146 17.13 34.20 -11.33
C GLU A 146 15.91 34.86 -11.99
N GLU A 147 15.56 34.45 -13.21
CA GLU A 147 14.41 35.03 -13.92
C GLU A 147 13.09 34.75 -13.20
N LYS A 148 12.21 35.77 -13.16
CA LYS A 148 10.86 35.64 -12.54
C LYS A 148 9.90 34.93 -13.50
N VAL A 149 10.15 33.67 -13.75
CA VAL A 149 9.31 32.79 -14.58
C VAL A 149 8.64 31.71 -13.74
N ALA A 150 7.48 31.26 -14.19
CA ALA A 150 6.69 30.21 -13.51
C ALA A 150 6.06 29.25 -14.53
N VAL A 151 5.97 28.00 -14.15
CA VAL A 151 5.10 27.01 -14.80
C VAL A 151 3.95 26.71 -13.82
N ILE A 152 2.71 26.69 -14.33
CA ILE A 152 1.52 26.43 -13.55
C ILE A 152 0.81 25.18 -14.03
N ASP A 153 0.04 24.52 -13.19
CA ASP A 153 -0.77 23.38 -13.61
C ASP A 153 -1.96 23.77 -14.50
N SER A 154 -2.53 22.80 -15.19
CA SER A 154 -3.65 22.98 -16.09
C SER A 154 -4.92 23.46 -15.36
N LYS A 155 -5.14 23.05 -14.09
CA LYS A 155 -6.26 23.46 -13.24
C LYS A 155 -6.19 24.95 -12.92
N LEU A 156 -5.01 25.41 -12.52
CA LEU A 156 -4.77 26.83 -12.24
C LEU A 156 -4.89 27.68 -13.49
N ALA A 157 -4.33 27.21 -14.62
CA ALA A 157 -4.46 27.88 -15.90
C ALA A 157 -5.92 28.08 -16.31
N LYS A 158 -6.75 27.08 -16.07
CA LYS A 158 -8.20 27.14 -16.35
C LYS A 158 -8.92 28.05 -15.36
N LYS A 159 -8.65 27.92 -14.06
CA LYS A 159 -9.35 28.63 -12.98
C LYS A 159 -9.07 30.14 -12.99
N VAL A 160 -7.81 30.53 -13.22
CA VAL A 160 -7.38 31.93 -13.10
C VAL A 160 -7.22 32.64 -14.43
N PHE A 161 -6.89 31.92 -15.50
CA PHE A 161 -6.58 32.51 -16.80
C PHE A 161 -7.48 32.05 -17.95
N ASN A 162 -8.54 31.26 -17.68
CA ASN A 162 -9.40 30.69 -18.71
C ASN A 162 -8.62 29.98 -19.83
N ASN A 163 -7.63 29.18 -19.47
CA ASN A 163 -6.69 28.48 -20.35
C ASN A 163 -5.76 29.39 -21.20
N ASN A 164 -5.69 30.67 -20.92
CA ASN A 164 -4.80 31.60 -21.63
C ASN A 164 -3.81 32.23 -20.63
N ALA A 165 -2.95 31.41 -20.05
CA ALA A 165 -2.01 31.80 -19.01
C ALA A 165 -0.64 32.24 -19.52
N ILE A 166 -0.18 31.66 -20.66
CA ILE A 166 1.18 31.89 -21.18
C ILE A 166 1.40 33.37 -21.50
N GLY A 167 2.52 33.90 -21.01
CA GLY A 167 2.91 35.30 -21.16
C GLY A 167 2.26 36.27 -20.19
N LYS A 168 1.27 35.82 -19.40
CA LYS A 168 0.65 36.63 -18.34
C LYS A 168 1.42 36.53 -17.03
N SER A 169 1.17 37.46 -16.10
CA SER A 169 1.78 37.45 -14.79
C SER A 169 0.86 36.82 -13.76
N ILE A 170 1.42 35.97 -12.90
CA ILE A 170 0.78 35.44 -11.69
C ILE A 170 1.48 36.05 -10.48
N TYR A 171 0.72 36.48 -9.49
CA TYR A 171 1.27 37.05 -8.27
C TYR A 171 1.19 36.00 -7.15
N VAL A 172 2.35 35.62 -6.65
CA VAL A 172 2.51 34.65 -5.55
C VAL A 172 3.02 35.43 -4.33
N ASN A 173 2.25 35.45 -3.24
CA ASN A 173 2.55 36.24 -2.03
C ASN A 173 2.93 37.71 -2.31
N GLY A 174 2.37 38.29 -3.38
CA GLY A 174 2.62 39.69 -3.79
C GLY A 174 3.76 39.84 -4.81
N GLU A 175 4.56 38.83 -5.06
CA GLU A 175 5.63 38.84 -6.07
C GLU A 175 5.10 38.32 -7.43
N GLY A 176 5.41 39.07 -8.49
CA GLY A 176 4.93 38.79 -9.85
C GLY A 176 5.88 37.86 -10.61
N PHE A 177 5.35 36.78 -11.17
CA PHE A 177 6.07 35.82 -12.03
C PHE A 177 5.39 35.72 -13.39
N LYS A 178 6.15 35.68 -14.45
CA LYS A 178 5.64 35.47 -15.82
C LYS A 178 5.39 33.99 -16.07
N VAL A 179 4.18 33.64 -16.42
CA VAL A 179 3.84 32.25 -16.79
C VAL A 179 4.44 31.93 -18.16
N VAL A 180 5.37 31.00 -18.21
CA VAL A 180 6.07 30.57 -19.44
C VAL A 180 5.54 29.22 -19.95
N GLY A 181 4.95 28.40 -19.08
CA GLY A 181 4.41 27.11 -19.44
C GLY A 181 3.23 26.68 -18.56
N VAL A 182 2.52 25.67 -19.06
CA VAL A 182 1.46 24.98 -18.34
C VAL A 182 1.78 23.49 -18.34
N SER A 183 2.01 22.91 -17.16
CA SER A 183 2.22 21.47 -17.02
C SER A 183 0.91 20.72 -17.20
N GLU A 184 0.98 19.56 -17.85
CA GLU A 184 -0.11 18.58 -17.74
C GLU A 184 -0.24 18.17 -16.29
N ASP A 185 -1.47 17.89 -15.84
CA ASP A 185 -1.69 17.36 -14.51
C ASP A 185 -0.79 16.13 -14.33
N SER A 186 0.32 16.32 -13.65
CA SER A 186 1.02 15.18 -13.08
C SER A 186 0.05 14.65 -12.03
N GLY A 187 -0.59 13.51 -12.34
CA GLY A 187 -1.58 12.86 -11.49
C GLY A 187 -1.04 12.35 -10.15
N MET A 188 -0.12 13.06 -9.55
CA MET A 188 0.27 12.91 -8.16
C MET A 188 -0.81 13.54 -7.30
N ASP A 189 -1.93 12.84 -7.23
CA ASP A 189 -2.94 13.05 -6.22
C ASP A 189 -2.34 12.77 -4.84
N ALA A 190 -1.75 13.79 -4.21
CA ALA A 190 -1.58 13.77 -2.76
C ALA A 190 -2.93 13.69 -2.03
N GLY A 191 -4.04 13.66 -2.79
CA GLY A 191 -5.43 13.68 -2.35
C GLY A 191 -6.01 12.33 -1.94
N GLY A 192 -5.24 11.27 -1.77
CA GLY A 192 -5.74 9.95 -1.35
C GLY A 192 -6.45 9.87 0.00
N MET A 193 -6.65 10.99 0.69
CA MET A 193 -7.42 11.07 1.94
C MET A 193 -8.47 12.21 1.93
N GLY A 194 -8.99 12.61 0.76
CA GLY A 194 -10.05 13.62 0.71
C GLY A 194 -9.59 15.05 1.02
N MET A 195 -8.29 15.34 0.92
CA MET A 195 -7.78 16.72 0.94
C MET A 195 -8.08 17.39 -0.40
N PRO A 196 -8.49 18.66 -0.41
CA PRO A 196 -8.72 19.39 -1.65
C PRO A 196 -7.42 19.43 -2.46
N GLU A 197 -7.50 19.03 -3.73
CA GLU A 197 -6.39 19.15 -4.69
C GLU A 197 -5.94 20.61 -4.80
N GLU A 198 -4.80 20.93 -4.24
CA GLU A 198 -4.19 22.24 -4.37
C GLU A 198 -3.53 22.39 -5.73
N SER A 199 -3.81 23.51 -6.40
CA SER A 199 -3.13 23.85 -7.66
C SER A 199 -1.64 24.09 -7.43
N THR A 200 -0.79 23.71 -8.40
CA THR A 200 0.66 23.78 -8.27
C THR A 200 1.26 24.90 -9.12
N VAL A 201 2.20 25.64 -8.55
CA VAL A 201 3.07 26.59 -9.24
C VAL A 201 4.52 26.13 -9.08
N GLN A 202 5.26 26.04 -10.18
CA GLN A 202 6.66 25.62 -10.19
C GLN A 202 7.55 26.79 -10.56
N LEU A 203 8.62 27.00 -9.77
CA LEU A 203 9.57 28.10 -9.93
C LEU A 203 11.01 27.57 -10.05
N PRO A 204 11.92 28.29 -10.76
CA PRO A 204 13.33 27.98 -10.70
C PRO A 204 13.86 28.07 -9.26
N THR A 205 14.74 27.16 -8.86
CA THR A 205 15.22 27.02 -7.47
C THR A 205 15.85 28.30 -6.93
N LYS A 206 16.72 28.96 -7.70
CA LYS A 206 17.38 30.22 -7.26
C LYS A 206 16.38 31.37 -7.17
N THR A 207 15.44 31.46 -8.11
CA THR A 207 14.34 32.43 -8.10
C THR A 207 13.46 32.22 -6.88
N PHE A 208 13.09 30.97 -6.60
CA PHE A 208 12.33 30.62 -5.39
C PHE A 208 13.06 31.04 -4.11
N ASN A 209 14.33 30.66 -3.98
CA ASN A 209 15.13 31.00 -2.79
C ASN A 209 15.28 32.51 -2.58
N LYS A 210 15.38 33.29 -3.65
CA LYS A 210 15.52 34.74 -3.60
C LYS A 210 14.23 35.46 -3.23
N TYR A 211 13.11 35.09 -3.82
CA TYR A 211 11.84 35.81 -3.70
C TYR A 211 10.84 35.15 -2.74
N MET A 212 10.97 33.85 -2.52
CA MET A 212 10.09 33.03 -1.71
C MET A 212 10.79 32.35 -0.53
N GLY A 213 12.04 32.72 -0.26
CA GLY A 213 12.84 32.11 0.83
C GLY A 213 12.25 32.28 2.24
N ASN A 214 11.27 33.20 2.40
CA ASN A 214 10.53 33.37 3.65
C ASN A 214 9.34 32.41 3.80
N LEU A 215 9.04 31.65 2.73
CA LEU A 215 7.99 30.64 2.84
C LEU A 215 8.50 29.54 3.75
N SER A 216 7.68 29.25 4.73
CA SER A 216 7.88 28.15 5.66
C SER A 216 8.19 26.89 4.88
N GLN A 217 9.44 26.47 4.93
CA GLN A 217 9.78 25.09 4.58
C GLN A 217 8.89 24.18 5.42
N GLY A 218 8.40 23.09 4.89
CA GLY A 218 7.78 22.04 5.69
C GLY A 218 8.65 21.82 6.94
N MET A 219 8.12 21.28 8.02
CA MET A 219 8.84 21.20 9.30
C MET A 219 10.29 20.77 9.07
N PRO A 220 11.27 21.65 9.33
CA PRO A 220 12.67 21.34 9.05
C PRO A 220 13.08 20.11 9.86
N GLN A 221 13.82 19.22 9.24
CA GLN A 221 14.20 17.94 9.83
C GLN A 221 15.71 17.74 9.76
N LEU A 222 16.25 17.16 10.82
CA LEU A 222 17.60 16.67 10.86
C LEU A 222 17.57 15.14 10.77
N LEU A 223 18.17 14.58 9.71
CA LEU A 223 18.32 13.15 9.53
C LEU A 223 19.61 12.67 10.17
N VAL A 224 19.50 11.79 11.12
CA VAL A 224 20.63 11.23 11.88
C VAL A 224 20.81 9.76 11.51
N THR A 225 21.89 9.44 10.83
CA THR A 225 22.25 8.05 10.53
C THR A 225 22.85 7.40 11.77
N VAL A 226 22.28 6.29 12.19
CA VAL A 226 22.65 5.57 13.40
C VAL A 226 23.52 4.37 13.06
N ASP A 227 24.48 4.04 13.90
CA ASP A 227 25.27 2.83 13.76
C ASP A 227 24.41 1.58 13.92
N LYS A 228 24.67 0.56 13.09
CA LYS A 228 23.92 -0.73 13.10
C LYS A 228 23.91 -1.44 14.45
N SER A 229 24.87 -1.14 15.32
CA SER A 229 25.01 -1.70 16.68
C SER A 229 24.19 -0.97 17.74
N SER A 230 23.61 0.19 17.40
CA SER A 230 22.92 1.07 18.35
C SER A 230 21.40 1.04 18.12
N ALA A 231 20.65 1.06 19.21
CA ALA A 231 19.19 1.16 19.11
C ALA A 231 18.79 2.56 18.64
N LYS A 232 18.19 2.63 17.46
CA LYS A 232 17.76 3.88 16.79
C LYS A 232 16.93 4.79 17.73
N LYS A 233 15.97 4.22 18.46
CA LYS A 233 15.13 4.95 19.42
C LYS A 233 15.93 5.60 20.55
N ASP A 234 16.92 4.91 21.10
CA ASP A 234 17.74 5.41 22.20
C ASP A 234 18.66 6.53 21.72
N VAL A 235 19.24 6.38 20.52
CA VAL A 235 20.07 7.41 19.90
C VAL A 235 19.22 8.63 19.56
N GLY A 236 18.06 8.46 18.94
CA GLY A 236 17.15 9.55 18.60
C GLY A 236 16.73 10.38 19.83
N LYS A 237 16.37 9.73 20.94
CA LYS A 237 16.07 10.41 22.21
C LYS A 237 17.26 11.13 22.85
N LYS A 238 18.49 10.58 22.69
CA LYS A 238 19.68 11.28 23.16
C LYS A 238 19.95 12.54 22.34
N VAL A 239 19.79 12.45 21.01
CA VAL A 239 19.92 13.60 20.11
C VAL A 239 18.90 14.67 20.45
N GLU A 240 17.63 14.32 20.61
CA GLU A 240 16.57 15.23 21.07
C GLU A 240 16.97 15.94 22.36
N LYS A 241 17.42 15.20 23.36
CA LYS A 241 17.80 15.76 24.66
C LYS A 241 19.00 16.69 24.56
N GLU A 242 20.03 16.37 23.78
CA GLU A 242 21.21 17.23 23.62
C GLU A 242 20.88 18.48 22.78
N LEU A 243 20.09 18.38 21.71
CA LEU A 243 19.65 19.52 20.94
C LEU A 243 18.74 20.47 21.75
N ASN A 244 17.86 19.94 22.59
CA ASN A 244 17.04 20.77 23.49
C ASN A 244 17.85 21.46 24.59
N LYS A 245 19.14 21.07 24.81
CA LYS A 245 20.04 21.77 25.74
C LYS A 245 20.96 22.77 25.05
N LYS A 246 21.47 22.42 23.85
CA LYS A 246 22.57 23.14 23.20
C LYS A 246 22.27 23.59 21.79
N GLY A 247 21.09 23.19 21.24
CA GLY A 247 20.72 23.49 19.88
C GLY A 247 20.45 24.97 19.65
N THR A 248 20.73 25.43 18.45
CA THR A 248 20.67 26.86 18.07
C THR A 248 19.25 27.40 18.04
N GLY A 249 18.23 26.55 17.89
CA GLY A 249 16.80 26.93 17.84
C GLY A 249 16.07 26.92 19.20
N THR A 250 16.74 26.60 20.30
CA THR A 250 16.10 26.41 21.63
C THR A 250 15.36 27.65 22.16
N SER A 251 15.68 28.84 21.65
CA SER A 251 14.94 30.06 21.97
C SER A 251 13.62 30.24 21.24
N GLU A 252 13.39 29.50 20.16
CA GLU A 252 12.22 29.64 19.29
C GLU A 252 11.27 28.41 19.38
N GLY A 253 11.73 27.30 19.94
CA GLY A 253 10.94 26.07 20.05
C GLY A 253 11.71 24.88 20.61
N GLN A 254 11.22 23.69 20.30
CA GLN A 254 11.75 22.42 20.81
C GLN A 254 12.05 21.44 19.68
N TYR A 255 13.14 20.69 19.84
CA TYR A 255 13.49 19.57 18.99
C TYR A 255 12.77 18.32 19.49
N SER A 256 12.20 17.54 18.57
CA SER A 256 11.46 16.32 18.88
C SER A 256 11.89 15.17 17.99
N TYR A 257 12.20 14.03 18.60
CA TYR A 257 12.48 12.80 17.88
C TYR A 257 11.16 12.21 17.34
N GLN A 258 11.12 11.98 16.02
CA GLN A 258 9.99 11.34 15.37
C GLN A 258 10.23 9.83 15.27
N ASP A 259 9.46 9.06 16.04
CA ASP A 259 9.52 7.60 15.99
C ASP A 259 8.62 7.07 14.85
N ASN A 260 9.11 7.23 13.62
CA ASN A 260 8.40 6.76 12.42
C ASN A 260 8.17 5.24 12.44
N GLU A 261 9.04 4.47 13.10
CA GLU A 261 8.87 3.03 13.25
C GLU A 261 7.67 2.69 14.13
N GLU A 262 7.44 3.46 15.20
CA GLU A 262 6.26 3.27 16.07
C GLU A 262 4.97 3.64 15.33
N MET A 263 4.98 4.72 14.55
CA MET A 263 3.88 5.11 13.68
C MET A 263 3.58 4.03 12.63
N MET A 264 4.60 3.49 11.97
CA MET A 264 4.48 2.39 11.00
C MET A 264 3.94 1.12 11.62
N LYS A 265 4.38 0.77 12.83
CA LYS A 265 3.81 -0.35 13.59
C LYS A 265 2.34 -0.11 13.95
N GLY A 266 1.97 1.14 14.22
CA GLY A 266 0.57 1.55 14.45
C GLY A 266 -0.30 1.30 13.22
N ILE A 267 0.12 1.80 12.06
CA ILE A 267 -0.56 1.57 10.77
C ILE A 267 -0.64 0.07 10.48
N GLY A 268 0.47 -0.66 10.66
CA GLY A 268 0.51 -2.10 10.46
C GLY A 268 -0.52 -2.85 11.32
N LYS A 269 -0.69 -2.47 12.60
CA LYS A 269 -1.69 -3.08 13.49
C LYS A 269 -3.12 -2.82 13.02
N VAL A 270 -3.41 -1.62 12.53
CA VAL A 270 -4.74 -1.30 11.98
C VAL A 270 -5.04 -2.18 10.76
N LEU A 271 -4.08 -2.29 9.84
CA LEU A 271 -4.22 -3.14 8.65
C LEU A 271 -4.37 -4.63 9.03
N ASP A 272 -3.61 -5.11 10.02
CA ASP A 272 -3.74 -6.47 10.51
C ASP A 272 -5.12 -6.71 11.11
N THR A 273 -5.67 -5.74 11.87
CA THR A 273 -7.01 -5.82 12.44
C THR A 273 -8.09 -5.91 11.36
N ILE A 274 -7.99 -5.09 10.30
CA ILE A 274 -8.89 -5.15 9.15
C ILE A 274 -8.79 -6.51 8.46
N THR A 275 -7.57 -7.00 8.26
CA THR A 275 -7.31 -8.31 7.65
C THR A 275 -7.95 -9.44 8.47
N TYR A 276 -7.81 -9.43 9.80
CA TYR A 276 -8.44 -10.43 10.68
C TYR A 276 -9.96 -10.35 10.65
N PHE A 277 -10.52 -9.14 10.62
CA PHE A 277 -11.97 -8.98 10.52
C PHE A 277 -12.52 -9.58 9.22
N VAL A 278 -11.88 -9.28 8.08
CA VAL A 278 -12.30 -9.84 6.80
C VAL A 278 -12.05 -11.35 6.73
N ALA A 279 -10.93 -11.83 7.28
CA ALA A 279 -10.67 -13.26 7.37
C ALA A 279 -11.74 -13.99 8.19
N ALA A 280 -12.26 -13.36 9.25
CA ALA A 280 -13.36 -13.92 10.03
C ALA A 280 -14.66 -14.01 9.22
N VAL A 281 -15.02 -12.94 8.48
CA VAL A 281 -16.20 -12.93 7.60
C VAL A 281 -16.04 -13.97 6.48
N ALA A 282 -14.88 -14.04 5.84
CA ALA A 282 -14.59 -15.05 4.84
C ALA A 282 -14.61 -16.47 5.42
N GLY A 283 -14.15 -16.65 6.66
CA GLY A 283 -14.22 -17.91 7.38
C GLY A 283 -15.66 -18.41 7.54
N ILE A 284 -16.60 -17.52 7.87
CA ILE A 284 -18.03 -17.84 7.93
C ILE A 284 -18.53 -18.27 6.54
N SER A 285 -18.18 -17.53 5.50
CA SER A 285 -18.56 -17.85 4.12
C SER A 285 -18.01 -19.22 3.68
N LEU A 286 -16.76 -19.52 4.02
CA LEU A 286 -16.11 -20.80 3.76
C LEU A 286 -16.74 -21.94 4.56
N PHE A 287 -17.18 -21.69 5.79
CA PHE A 287 -17.90 -22.67 6.59
C PHE A 287 -19.23 -23.03 5.93
N ILE A 288 -20.00 -22.05 5.47
CA ILE A 288 -21.26 -22.26 4.75
C ILE A 288 -21.01 -23.04 3.45
N ALA A 289 -19.96 -22.68 2.71
CA ALA A 289 -19.54 -23.41 1.49
C ALA A 289 -19.15 -24.86 1.81
N GLY A 290 -18.47 -25.10 2.93
CA GLY A 290 -18.12 -26.44 3.41
C GLY A 290 -19.36 -27.31 3.70
N ILE A 291 -20.41 -26.74 4.30
CA ILE A 291 -21.70 -27.43 4.46
C ILE A 291 -22.30 -27.78 3.07
N GLY A 292 -22.17 -26.87 2.09
CA GLY A 292 -22.56 -27.13 0.70
C GLY A 292 -21.81 -28.33 0.10
N VAL A 293 -20.48 -28.41 0.31
CA VAL A 293 -19.66 -29.56 -0.11
C VAL A 293 -20.14 -30.83 0.55
N MET A 294 -20.37 -30.80 1.87
CA MET A 294 -20.87 -31.96 2.61
C MET A 294 -22.22 -32.46 2.06
N ASN A 295 -23.15 -31.55 1.77
CA ASN A 295 -24.46 -31.91 1.22
C ASN A 295 -24.35 -32.54 -0.18
N VAL A 296 -23.52 -31.93 -1.06
CA VAL A 296 -23.26 -32.48 -2.41
C VAL A 296 -22.62 -33.87 -2.35
N MET A 297 -21.69 -34.07 -1.42
CA MET A 297 -21.05 -35.37 -1.22
C MET A 297 -22.04 -36.43 -0.70
N TYR A 298 -22.96 -36.07 0.21
CA TYR A 298 -24.02 -36.99 0.65
C TYR A 298 -24.91 -37.45 -0.52
N ILE A 299 -25.32 -36.52 -1.37
CA ILE A 299 -26.10 -36.83 -2.55
C ILE A 299 -25.31 -37.76 -3.51
N SER A 300 -24.01 -37.43 -3.74
CA SER A 300 -23.14 -38.22 -4.59
C SER A 300 -22.97 -39.65 -4.08
N VAL A 301 -22.82 -39.86 -2.78
CA VAL A 301 -22.75 -41.18 -2.14
C VAL A 301 -24.06 -41.94 -2.33
N THR A 302 -25.21 -41.27 -2.23
CA THR A 302 -26.52 -41.92 -2.38
C THR A 302 -26.78 -42.33 -3.83
N GLU A 303 -26.45 -41.45 -4.78
CA GLU A 303 -26.57 -41.73 -6.24
C GLU A 303 -25.68 -42.93 -6.69
N ARG A 304 -24.58 -43.19 -5.98
CA ARG A 304 -23.60 -44.24 -6.32
C ARG A 304 -23.67 -45.44 -5.39
N THR A 305 -24.76 -45.64 -4.69
CA THR A 305 -24.89 -46.74 -3.72
C THR A 305 -24.67 -48.10 -4.38
N GLU A 306 -25.22 -48.35 -5.56
CA GLU A 306 -25.03 -49.59 -6.32
C GLU A 306 -23.57 -49.79 -6.73
N GLU A 307 -22.90 -48.75 -7.21
CA GLU A 307 -21.48 -48.80 -7.58
C GLU A 307 -20.60 -49.16 -6.38
N ILE A 308 -20.89 -48.57 -5.21
CA ILE A 308 -20.21 -48.86 -3.94
C ILE A 308 -20.44 -50.32 -3.53
N ALA A 309 -21.68 -50.82 -3.64
CA ALA A 309 -22.03 -52.18 -3.31
C ALA A 309 -21.30 -53.20 -4.20
N ILE A 310 -21.26 -52.96 -5.50
CA ILE A 310 -20.53 -53.77 -6.45
C ILE A 310 -19.03 -53.82 -6.10
N ARG A 311 -18.39 -52.67 -5.85
CA ARG A 311 -16.98 -52.64 -5.46
C ARG A 311 -16.71 -53.42 -4.16
N ARG A 312 -17.60 -53.28 -3.18
CA ARG A 312 -17.53 -53.99 -1.90
C ARG A 312 -17.66 -55.52 -2.13
N ALA A 313 -18.57 -55.97 -3.01
CA ALA A 313 -18.74 -57.34 -3.37
C ALA A 313 -17.48 -57.94 -4.04
N PHE A 314 -16.73 -57.14 -4.82
CA PHE A 314 -15.43 -57.51 -5.39
C PHE A 314 -14.25 -57.38 -4.42
N GLY A 315 -14.48 -57.15 -3.13
CA GLY A 315 -13.46 -57.21 -2.09
C GLY A 315 -12.81 -55.87 -1.74
N ALA A 316 -13.35 -54.72 -2.20
CA ALA A 316 -12.87 -53.42 -1.77
C ALA A 316 -13.13 -53.19 -0.27
N LYS A 317 -12.12 -52.69 0.47
CA LYS A 317 -12.25 -52.36 1.88
C LYS A 317 -13.03 -51.08 2.05
N GLY A 318 -13.80 -50.96 3.13
CA GLY A 318 -14.51 -49.70 3.46
C GLY A 318 -13.60 -48.46 3.48
N ARG A 319 -12.35 -48.62 3.95
CA ARG A 319 -11.33 -47.58 3.96
C ARG A 319 -10.96 -47.10 2.56
N ASP A 320 -10.95 -47.96 1.56
CA ASP A 320 -10.62 -47.59 0.17
C ASP A 320 -11.73 -46.70 -0.42
N ILE A 321 -12.99 -47.00 -0.08
CA ILE A 321 -14.16 -46.18 -0.43
C ILE A 321 -14.09 -44.82 0.29
N GLU A 322 -13.80 -44.80 1.61
CA GLU A 322 -13.66 -43.57 2.40
C GLU A 322 -12.58 -42.65 1.83
N ILE A 323 -11.38 -43.19 1.55
CA ILE A 323 -10.27 -42.40 0.96
C ILE A 323 -10.67 -41.85 -0.42
N GLN A 324 -11.35 -42.63 -1.24
CA GLN A 324 -11.77 -42.17 -2.57
C GLN A 324 -12.69 -40.95 -2.49
N PHE A 325 -13.75 -41.02 -1.67
CA PHE A 325 -14.68 -39.87 -1.49
C PHE A 325 -14.02 -38.68 -0.80
N LEU A 326 -13.12 -38.94 0.15
CA LEU A 326 -12.34 -37.85 0.80
C LEU A 326 -11.44 -37.13 -0.20
N VAL A 327 -10.72 -37.86 -1.06
CA VAL A 327 -9.89 -37.28 -2.13
C VAL A 327 -10.77 -36.49 -3.11
N GLU A 328 -11.97 -37.00 -3.44
CA GLU A 328 -12.90 -36.28 -4.33
C GLU A 328 -13.31 -34.92 -3.76
N SER A 329 -13.63 -34.83 -2.45
CA SER A 329 -13.96 -33.58 -1.79
C SER A 329 -12.76 -32.64 -1.71
N VAL A 330 -11.57 -33.13 -1.39
CA VAL A 330 -10.33 -32.34 -1.34
C VAL A 330 -9.99 -31.77 -2.71
N VAL A 331 -10.05 -32.57 -3.77
CA VAL A 331 -9.79 -32.12 -5.15
C VAL A 331 -10.80 -31.04 -5.56
N LEU A 332 -12.08 -31.22 -5.25
CA LEU A 332 -13.11 -30.22 -5.54
C LEU A 332 -12.83 -28.89 -4.83
N CYS A 333 -12.47 -28.95 -3.54
CA CYS A 333 -12.13 -27.74 -2.76
C CYS A 333 -10.83 -27.09 -3.24
N LEU A 334 -9.83 -27.87 -3.63
CA LEU A 334 -8.57 -27.36 -4.19
C LEU A 334 -8.79 -26.65 -5.52
N ILE A 335 -9.62 -27.19 -6.41
CA ILE A 335 -9.97 -26.51 -7.66
C ILE A 335 -10.64 -25.16 -7.36
N GLY A 336 -11.62 -25.15 -6.45
CA GLY A 336 -12.26 -23.91 -6.01
C GLY A 336 -11.27 -22.93 -5.42
N GLY A 337 -10.33 -23.40 -4.59
CA GLY A 337 -9.27 -22.61 -3.98
C GLY A 337 -8.29 -22.00 -4.98
N ILE A 338 -7.86 -22.76 -5.98
CA ILE A 338 -6.98 -22.26 -7.04
C ILE A 338 -7.69 -21.21 -7.90
N ILE A 339 -8.94 -21.46 -8.27
CA ILE A 339 -9.75 -20.47 -9.01
C ILE A 339 -9.95 -19.22 -8.17
N GLY A 340 -10.26 -19.35 -6.86
CA GLY A 340 -10.38 -18.24 -5.92
C GLY A 340 -9.09 -17.45 -5.77
N LEU A 341 -7.94 -18.12 -5.70
CA LEU A 341 -6.62 -17.49 -5.67
C LEU A 341 -6.38 -16.65 -6.95
N ILE A 342 -6.62 -17.23 -8.11
CA ILE A 342 -6.45 -16.54 -9.40
C ILE A 342 -7.38 -15.31 -9.48
N LEU A 343 -8.65 -15.47 -9.14
CA LEU A 343 -9.61 -14.37 -9.13
C LEU A 343 -9.23 -13.29 -8.11
N GLY A 344 -8.77 -13.67 -6.94
CA GLY A 344 -8.30 -12.72 -5.92
C GLY A 344 -7.11 -11.88 -6.41
N ILE A 345 -6.16 -12.52 -7.10
CA ILE A 345 -5.02 -11.82 -7.72
C ILE A 345 -5.51 -10.87 -8.83
N ILE A 346 -6.42 -11.34 -9.70
CA ILE A 346 -6.98 -10.51 -10.78
C ILE A 346 -7.71 -9.29 -10.20
N ILE A 347 -8.53 -9.48 -9.17
CA ILE A 347 -9.24 -8.36 -8.53
C ILE A 347 -8.26 -7.38 -7.89
N ALA A 348 -7.23 -7.87 -7.19
CA ALA A 348 -6.20 -7.02 -6.60
C ALA A 348 -5.46 -6.19 -7.66
N THR A 349 -5.07 -6.80 -8.79
CA THR A 349 -4.41 -6.09 -9.90
C THR A 349 -5.34 -5.12 -10.63
N LEU A 350 -6.64 -5.39 -10.70
CA LEU A 350 -7.62 -4.45 -11.25
C LEU A 350 -7.79 -3.22 -10.34
N ILE A 351 -7.75 -3.43 -9.02
CA ILE A 351 -7.75 -2.31 -8.06
C ILE A 351 -6.49 -1.46 -8.23
N ASP A 352 -5.32 -2.07 -8.39
CA ASP A 352 -4.06 -1.35 -8.67
C ASP A 352 -4.14 -0.47 -9.93
N LEU A 353 -4.88 -0.92 -10.95
CA LEU A 353 -5.04 -0.18 -12.19
C LEU A 353 -5.94 1.07 -12.03
N VAL A 354 -6.90 1.00 -11.11
CA VAL A 354 -7.84 2.10 -10.83
C VAL A 354 -7.29 3.07 -9.78
N THR A 355 -6.39 2.59 -8.91
CA THR A 355 -5.74 3.38 -7.85
C THR A 355 -4.23 3.48 -8.10
N PRO A 356 -3.79 4.17 -9.17
CA PRO A 356 -2.38 4.29 -9.48
C PRO A 356 -1.64 5.01 -8.34
N GLU A 357 -0.46 4.50 -7.98
CA GLU A 357 0.58 5.04 -7.09
C GLU A 357 0.43 4.83 -5.58
N MET A 358 -0.78 4.74 -5.00
CA MET A 358 -0.88 4.59 -3.54
C MET A 358 -0.77 3.16 -3.03
N VAL A 359 -1.24 2.18 -3.80
CA VAL A 359 -1.28 0.78 -3.35
C VAL A 359 -0.94 -0.15 -4.50
N LYS A 360 0.30 -0.62 -4.58
CA LYS A 360 0.65 -1.73 -5.47
C LYS A 360 0.41 -3.04 -4.73
N SER A 361 -0.53 -3.86 -5.19
CA SER A 361 -0.79 -5.16 -4.58
C SER A 361 0.46 -6.04 -4.58
N SER A 362 0.68 -6.77 -3.50
CA SER A 362 1.80 -7.67 -3.36
C SER A 362 1.33 -9.03 -2.90
N VAL A 363 1.37 -9.99 -3.83
CA VAL A 363 1.02 -11.38 -3.53
C VAL A 363 2.19 -12.03 -2.81
N SER A 364 1.98 -12.44 -1.56
CA SER A 364 3.00 -13.14 -0.78
C SER A 364 2.88 -14.66 -0.95
N LEU A 365 3.99 -15.37 -0.80
CA LEU A 365 3.98 -16.83 -0.73
C LEU A 365 3.06 -17.35 0.39
N GLY A 366 2.97 -16.59 1.48
CA GLY A 366 2.05 -16.88 2.59
C GLY A 366 0.57 -16.91 2.17
N SER A 367 0.16 -15.99 1.28
CA SER A 367 -1.21 -15.95 0.74
C SER A 367 -1.53 -17.21 -0.09
N VAL A 368 -0.58 -17.69 -0.88
CA VAL A 368 -0.74 -18.92 -1.68
C VAL A 368 -0.86 -20.14 -0.78
N ILE A 369 0.02 -20.28 0.22
CA ILE A 369 0.00 -21.38 1.19
C ILE A 369 -1.32 -21.37 1.96
N LEU A 370 -1.82 -20.20 2.35
CA LEU A 370 -3.09 -20.05 3.05
C LEU A 370 -4.25 -20.50 2.16
N ALA A 371 -4.32 -20.09 0.91
CA ALA A 371 -5.38 -20.50 -0.03
C ALA A 371 -5.44 -22.02 -0.19
N VAL A 372 -4.29 -22.66 -0.46
CA VAL A 372 -4.17 -24.11 -0.63
C VAL A 372 -4.48 -24.84 0.69
N GLY A 373 -3.93 -24.35 1.80
CA GLY A 373 -4.13 -24.95 3.13
C GLY A 373 -5.57 -24.93 3.57
N VAL A 374 -6.23 -23.77 3.47
CA VAL A 374 -7.65 -23.62 3.85
C VAL A 374 -8.55 -24.47 2.94
N SER A 375 -8.33 -24.47 1.63
CA SER A 375 -9.10 -25.30 0.69
C SER A 375 -8.98 -26.79 1.02
N THR A 376 -7.77 -27.24 1.32
CA THR A 376 -7.52 -28.63 1.70
C THR A 376 -8.22 -28.98 3.00
N LEU A 377 -8.13 -28.11 4.01
CA LEU A 377 -8.75 -28.30 5.32
C LEU A 377 -10.27 -28.40 5.20
N ILE A 378 -10.90 -27.53 4.41
CA ILE A 378 -12.35 -27.57 4.15
C ILE A 378 -12.73 -28.91 3.49
N GLY A 379 -11.99 -29.32 2.46
CA GLY A 379 -12.22 -30.59 1.78
C GLY A 379 -12.12 -31.79 2.71
N ILE A 380 -11.17 -31.80 3.63
CA ILE A 380 -11.01 -32.86 4.64
C ILE A 380 -12.14 -32.81 5.67
N VAL A 381 -12.39 -31.67 6.31
CA VAL A 381 -13.35 -31.56 7.41
C VAL A 381 -14.76 -31.87 6.95
N PHE A 382 -15.21 -31.25 5.86
CA PHE A 382 -16.58 -31.41 5.37
C PHE A 382 -16.76 -32.64 4.47
N GLY A 383 -15.69 -33.17 3.88
CA GLY A 383 -15.71 -34.40 3.09
C GLY A 383 -15.65 -35.66 3.92
N TRP A 384 -15.07 -35.60 5.14
CA TRP A 384 -14.87 -36.79 5.98
C TRP A 384 -16.17 -37.45 6.42
N ILE A 385 -17.16 -36.65 6.85
CA ILE A 385 -18.45 -37.17 7.34
C ILE A 385 -19.17 -37.99 6.26
N PRO A 386 -19.42 -37.47 5.02
CA PRO A 386 -20.05 -38.25 3.97
C PRO A 386 -19.20 -39.40 3.47
N ALA A 387 -17.86 -39.24 3.41
CA ALA A 387 -16.96 -40.34 3.04
C ALA A 387 -17.04 -41.53 4.02
N ARG A 388 -17.09 -41.23 5.32
CA ARG A 388 -17.27 -42.26 6.34
C ARG A 388 -18.66 -42.91 6.29
N ALA A 389 -19.71 -42.16 5.93
CA ALA A 389 -21.04 -42.71 5.72
C ALA A 389 -21.06 -43.69 4.51
N ALA A 390 -20.32 -43.34 3.44
CA ALA A 390 -20.18 -44.25 2.27
C ALA A 390 -19.50 -45.58 2.62
N SER A 391 -18.47 -45.54 3.49
CA SER A 391 -17.71 -46.73 3.90
C SER A 391 -18.50 -47.70 4.76
N LYS A 392 -19.55 -47.25 5.46
CA LYS A 392 -20.38 -48.03 6.37
C LYS A 392 -21.65 -48.60 5.73
N LYS A 393 -21.95 -48.24 4.46
CA LYS A 393 -23.12 -48.83 3.78
C LYS A 393 -22.94 -50.34 3.64
N GLU A 394 -23.87 -51.09 4.21
CA GLU A 394 -23.95 -52.52 4.17
C GLU A 394 -24.43 -53.00 2.79
N LEU A 395 -23.99 -54.19 2.40
CA LEU A 395 -24.51 -54.93 1.25
C LEU A 395 -25.90 -55.45 1.62
N ILE A 396 -26.96 -54.88 1.06
CA ILE A 396 -28.31 -55.45 1.14
C ILE A 396 -28.46 -56.39 0.00
#